data_20d33dd818540dd417a08befc7da4501
#
_entry.id   20d33dd818540dd417a08befc7da4501
#
_cell.length_a   1.000
_cell.length_b   1.000
_cell.length_c   1.000
_cell.angle_alpha   90.00
_cell.angle_beta   90.00
_cell.angle_gamma   90.00
#
_symmetry.space_group_name_H-M   'P 1'
#
loop_
_entity.id
_entity.type
_entity.pdbx_description
1 polymer ?
#
loop_
_entity_poly.entity_id
_entity_poly.type
_entity_poly.pdbx_seq_one_letter_code
_entity_poly.pdbx_strand_id
1 'polypeptide(L)'
;MKKFNLESMTGGWFIGNFEPTLYKSNFEVGVKKYKKGDSELSHYHKTSKEFTVIISGKVRMNDFFLVEGDIIQVDEFEKTDFECIEDTVTVVVKTSSSKGDKYID
;
A
#
# COMPACT_ATOMS: atom_id res chain seq x y z
N MET A 1 1.02 8.86 26.29
CA MET A 1 0.47 8.90 24.92
C MET A 1 1.26 9.91 24.12
N LYS A 2 1.57 9.58 22.85
CA LYS A 2 2.33 10.46 21.95
C LYS A 2 1.53 10.73 20.69
N LYS A 3 1.65 11.93 20.15
CA LYS A 3 0.96 12.33 18.93
C LYS A 3 1.98 12.56 17.83
N PHE A 4 1.72 11.97 16.66
CA PHE A 4 2.53 12.12 15.45
C PHE A 4 1.65 12.59 14.30
N ASN A 5 2.29 12.99 13.21
CA ASN A 5 1.59 13.44 12.01
C ASN A 5 2.02 12.57 10.81
N LEU A 6 1.04 12.11 10.05
CA LEU A 6 1.28 11.28 8.86
C LEU A 6 2.20 11.99 7.84
N GLU A 7 2.07 13.31 7.73
CA GLU A 7 2.86 14.11 6.78
C GLU A 7 4.37 14.08 7.07
N SER A 8 4.77 13.73 8.29
CA SER A 8 6.20 13.56 8.63
C SER A 8 6.75 12.19 8.23
N MET A 9 5.92 11.29 7.73
CA MET A 9 6.32 9.97 7.25
C MET A 9 6.58 10.00 5.74
N THR A 10 7.51 9.20 5.27
CA THR A 10 7.81 9.11 3.84
C THR A 10 6.76 8.27 3.13
N GLY A 11 6.04 8.88 2.19
CA GLY A 11 5.02 8.20 1.39
C GLY A 11 3.86 7.61 2.20
N GLY A 12 3.65 8.09 3.43
CA GLY A 12 2.59 7.59 4.31
C GLY A 12 2.94 6.33 5.09
N TRP A 13 4.14 5.78 4.93
CA TRP A 13 4.59 4.60 5.66
C TRP A 13 5.04 4.98 7.06
N PHE A 14 4.39 4.43 8.11
CA PHE A 14 4.68 4.83 9.48
C PHE A 14 5.17 3.70 10.38
N ILE A 15 5.07 2.45 9.96
CA ILE A 15 5.64 1.28 10.65
C ILE A 15 6.38 0.43 9.63
N GLY A 16 7.60 -0.01 9.96
CA GLY A 16 8.38 -0.87 9.09
C GLY A 16 9.87 -0.83 9.38
N ASN A 17 10.63 -1.56 8.59
CA ASN A 17 12.09 -1.62 8.70
C ASN A 17 12.74 -0.56 7.81
N PHE A 18 12.54 0.71 8.14
CA PHE A 18 13.03 1.86 7.39
C PHE A 18 13.10 3.08 8.31
N GLU A 19 13.63 4.20 7.80
CA GLU A 19 13.61 5.50 8.46
C GLU A 19 12.98 6.55 7.53
N PRO A 20 12.14 7.47 8.03
CA PRO A 20 11.61 7.50 9.40
C PRO A 20 10.56 6.42 9.64
N THR A 21 10.45 5.94 10.85
CA THR A 21 9.39 5.02 11.27
C THR A 21 9.04 5.28 12.73
N LEU A 22 7.81 5.00 13.12
CA LEU A 22 7.37 5.11 14.51
C LEU A 22 7.66 3.82 15.28
N TYR A 23 7.84 2.71 14.58
CA TYR A 23 8.13 1.43 15.17
C TYR A 23 8.88 0.55 14.16
N LYS A 24 10.12 0.22 14.48
CA LYS A 24 10.91 -0.73 13.66
C LYS A 24 10.26 -2.10 13.73
N SER A 25 9.93 -2.65 12.57
CA SER A 25 9.23 -3.94 12.49
C SER A 25 9.60 -4.64 11.19
N ASN A 26 9.39 -5.96 11.17
CA ASN A 26 9.54 -6.76 9.96
C ASN A 26 8.25 -6.79 9.11
N PHE A 27 7.21 -6.10 9.52
CA PHE A 27 6.04 -5.83 8.69
C PHE A 27 5.94 -4.33 8.42
N GLU A 28 5.10 -3.92 7.46
CA GLU A 28 4.93 -2.52 7.10
C GLU A 28 3.46 -2.12 7.19
N VAL A 29 3.21 -0.89 7.67
CA VAL A 29 1.87 -0.29 7.67
C VAL A 29 1.98 1.13 7.13
N GLY A 30 1.11 1.46 6.20
CA GLY A 30 1.06 2.80 5.63
C GLY A 30 -0.35 3.23 5.28
N VAL A 31 -0.52 4.55 5.20
CA VAL A 31 -1.71 5.18 4.65
C VAL A 31 -1.30 5.83 3.35
N LYS A 32 -1.90 5.41 2.24
CA LYS A 32 -1.57 5.91 0.91
C LYS A 32 -2.70 6.79 0.39
N LYS A 33 -2.33 7.93 -0.14
CA LYS A 33 -3.28 8.86 -0.76
C LYS A 33 -2.96 8.95 -2.24
N TYR A 34 -3.97 8.72 -3.06
CA TYR A 34 -3.85 8.74 -4.52
C TYR A 34 -4.81 9.76 -5.10
N LYS A 35 -4.42 10.36 -6.21
CA LYS A 35 -5.27 11.23 -6.99
C LYS A 35 -5.80 10.50 -8.21
N LYS A 36 -6.98 10.89 -8.67
CA LYS A 36 -7.55 10.38 -9.92
C LYS A 36 -6.50 10.44 -11.02
N GLY A 37 -6.30 9.30 -11.69
CA GLY A 37 -5.34 9.16 -12.77
C GLY A 37 -3.99 8.59 -12.34
N ASP A 38 -3.69 8.54 -11.04
CA ASP A 38 -2.48 7.86 -10.57
C ASP A 38 -2.55 6.39 -10.95
N SER A 39 -1.41 5.83 -11.35
CA SER A 39 -1.34 4.43 -11.76
C SER A 39 0.00 3.82 -11.37
N GLU A 40 0.01 2.51 -11.29
CA GLU A 40 1.23 1.72 -11.11
C GLU A 40 1.26 0.61 -12.17
N LEU A 41 2.44 0.38 -12.73
CA LEU A 41 2.66 -0.72 -13.65
C LEU A 41 2.50 -2.06 -12.93
N SER A 42 2.18 -3.10 -13.69
CA SER A 42 2.12 -4.45 -13.15
C SER A 42 3.44 -4.81 -12.45
N HIS A 43 3.33 -5.28 -11.23
CA HIS A 43 4.48 -5.63 -10.40
C HIS A 43 4.09 -6.76 -9.44
N TYR A 44 5.10 -7.33 -8.77
CA TYR A 44 4.89 -8.38 -7.77
C TYR A 44 5.92 -8.25 -6.65
N HIS A 45 5.64 -8.89 -5.55
CA HIS A 45 6.52 -9.02 -4.39
C HIS A 45 6.89 -10.49 -4.21
N LYS A 46 8.10 -10.76 -3.75
CA LYS A 46 8.57 -12.14 -3.53
C LYS A 46 8.41 -12.58 -2.08
N THR A 47 8.54 -11.66 -1.14
CA THR A 47 8.59 -11.99 0.29
C THR A 47 7.39 -11.48 1.07
N SER A 48 6.53 -10.64 0.48
CA SER A 48 5.45 -9.98 1.21
C SER A 48 4.09 -10.31 0.63
N LYS A 49 3.13 -10.60 1.51
CA LYS A 49 1.70 -10.47 1.20
C LYS A 49 1.30 -9.03 1.47
N GLU A 50 0.39 -8.50 0.68
CA GLU A 50 -0.12 -7.15 0.84
C GLU A 50 -1.63 -7.20 1.07
N PHE A 51 -2.09 -6.45 2.07
CA PHE A 51 -3.50 -6.25 2.34
C PHE A 51 -3.79 -4.77 2.19
N THR A 52 -4.72 -4.43 1.30
CA THR A 52 -5.10 -3.04 1.04
C THR A 52 -6.57 -2.86 1.36
N VAL A 53 -6.87 -1.89 2.23
CA VAL A 53 -8.25 -1.51 2.57
C VAL A 53 -8.53 -0.18 1.89
N ILE A 54 -9.62 -0.10 1.14
CA ILE A 54 -10.08 1.17 0.56
C ILE A 54 -10.87 1.91 1.65
N ILE A 55 -10.31 3.03 2.10
CA ILE A 55 -10.96 3.88 3.11
C ILE A 55 -11.95 4.82 2.44
N SER A 56 -11.58 5.37 1.28
CA SER A 56 -12.46 6.22 0.48
C SER A 56 -11.98 6.20 -0.98
N GLY A 57 -12.87 6.48 -1.89
CA GLY A 57 -12.56 6.57 -3.31
C GLY A 57 -12.86 5.30 -4.09
N LYS A 58 -12.19 5.18 -5.26
CA LYS A 58 -12.41 4.05 -6.16
C LYS A 58 -11.14 3.78 -6.96
N VAL A 59 -10.74 2.51 -7.00
CA VAL A 59 -9.57 2.05 -7.75
C VAL A 59 -9.88 0.78 -8.53
N ARG A 60 -9.02 0.49 -9.50
CA ARG A 60 -8.98 -0.80 -10.20
C ARG A 60 -7.63 -1.45 -9.94
N MET A 61 -7.65 -2.72 -9.54
CA MET A 61 -6.44 -3.55 -9.41
C MET A 61 -6.72 -4.83 -10.20
N ASN A 62 -5.97 -5.05 -11.27
CA ASN A 62 -6.25 -6.08 -12.27
C ASN A 62 -7.72 -5.96 -12.73
N ASP A 63 -8.53 -7.01 -12.57
CA ASP A 63 -9.94 -7.00 -12.96
C ASP A 63 -10.89 -6.56 -11.85
N PHE A 64 -10.36 -6.24 -10.66
CA PHE A 64 -11.19 -5.83 -9.53
C PHE A 64 -11.39 -4.32 -9.50
N PHE A 65 -12.64 -3.88 -9.43
CA PHE A 65 -13.00 -2.51 -9.08
C PHE A 65 -13.30 -2.49 -7.58
N LEU A 66 -12.59 -1.62 -6.85
CA LEU A 66 -12.63 -1.58 -5.40
C LEU A 66 -13.15 -0.22 -4.94
N VAL A 67 -14.04 -0.24 -3.95
CA VAL A 67 -14.63 0.96 -3.35
C VAL A 67 -14.51 0.90 -1.83
N GLU A 68 -14.96 1.96 -1.15
CA GLU A 68 -14.89 2.08 0.31
C GLU A 68 -15.32 0.78 1.01
N GLY A 69 -14.50 0.31 1.91
CA GLY A 69 -14.75 -0.89 2.71
C GLY A 69 -14.23 -2.19 2.08
N ASP A 70 -13.83 -2.17 0.82
CA ASP A 70 -13.25 -3.36 0.19
C ASP A 70 -11.83 -3.60 0.70
N ILE A 71 -11.50 -4.87 0.88
CA ILE A 71 -10.15 -5.30 1.21
C ILE A 71 -9.68 -6.25 0.12
N ILE A 72 -8.49 -6.00 -0.42
CA ILE A 72 -7.87 -6.91 -1.37
C ILE A 72 -6.58 -7.47 -0.79
N GLN A 73 -6.38 -8.77 -0.97
CA GLN A 73 -5.15 -9.47 -0.61
C GLN A 73 -4.38 -9.80 -1.87
N VAL A 74 -3.11 -9.44 -1.89
CA VAL A 74 -2.18 -9.77 -2.97
C VAL A 74 -1.10 -10.68 -2.37
N ASP A 75 -1.00 -11.90 -2.88
CA ASP A 75 -0.04 -12.88 -2.40
C ASP A 75 1.34 -12.70 -3.04
N GLU A 76 2.34 -13.38 -2.48
CA GLU A 76 3.68 -13.40 -3.04
C GLU A 76 3.62 -13.89 -4.50
N PHE A 77 4.43 -13.28 -5.37
CA PHE A 77 4.51 -13.57 -6.80
C PHE A 77 3.25 -13.24 -7.61
N GLU A 78 2.20 -12.78 -6.97
CA GLU A 78 0.99 -12.37 -7.67
C GLU A 78 1.18 -10.99 -8.29
N LYS A 79 1.02 -10.91 -9.61
CA LYS A 79 1.20 -9.67 -10.38
C LYS A 79 -0.05 -8.82 -10.26
N THR A 80 0.14 -7.54 -9.97
CA THR A 80 -0.96 -6.59 -9.90
C THR A 80 -0.56 -5.24 -10.46
N ASP A 81 -1.46 -4.63 -11.21
CA ASP A 81 -1.40 -3.23 -11.60
C ASP A 81 -2.32 -2.41 -10.70
N PHE A 82 -2.37 -1.11 -10.92
CA PHE A 82 -3.19 -0.21 -10.13
C PHE A 82 -3.58 1.00 -10.95
N GLU A 83 -4.84 1.39 -10.87
CA GLU A 83 -5.34 2.64 -11.45
C GLU A 83 -6.30 3.31 -10.47
N CYS A 84 -6.04 4.57 -10.16
CA CYS A 84 -6.90 5.37 -9.29
C CYS A 84 -7.98 6.04 -10.15
N ILE A 85 -9.23 5.65 -9.94
CA ILE A 85 -10.37 6.13 -10.73
C ILE A 85 -10.94 7.42 -10.13
N GLU A 86 -10.98 7.50 -8.81
CA GLU A 86 -11.36 8.69 -8.05
C GLU A 86 -10.32 8.90 -6.95
N ASP A 87 -10.16 10.12 -6.44
CA ASP A 87 -9.25 10.39 -5.33
C ASP A 87 -9.49 9.37 -4.21
N THR A 88 -8.43 8.72 -3.75
CA THR A 88 -8.54 7.54 -2.90
C THR A 88 -7.59 7.63 -1.71
N VAL A 89 -8.05 7.11 -0.58
CA VAL A 89 -7.22 6.86 0.60
C VAL A 89 -7.28 5.37 0.89
N THR A 90 -6.11 4.75 1.10
CA THR A 90 -6.00 3.33 1.46
C THR A 90 -5.17 3.16 2.73
N VAL A 91 -5.41 2.05 3.42
CA VAL A 91 -4.49 1.55 4.43
C VAL A 91 -3.87 0.28 3.85
N VAL A 92 -2.53 0.21 3.88
CA VAL A 92 -1.78 -0.92 3.32
C VAL A 92 -0.97 -1.57 4.42
N VAL A 93 -1.09 -2.90 4.52
CA VAL A 93 -0.28 -3.72 5.41
C VAL A 93 0.50 -4.71 4.57
N LYS A 94 1.83 -4.73 4.75
CA LYS A 94 2.69 -5.75 4.15
C LYS A 94 3.25 -6.64 5.24
N THR A 95 3.24 -7.94 5.02
CA THR A 95 3.65 -8.91 6.02
C THR A 95 5.17 -9.01 6.17
N SER A 96 5.94 -8.41 5.25
CA SER A 96 7.39 -8.35 5.30
C SER A 96 7.86 -6.96 4.90
N SER A 97 8.76 -6.39 5.71
CA SER A 97 9.41 -5.11 5.42
C SER A 97 10.79 -5.38 4.82
N SER A 98 10.80 -5.82 3.57
CA SER A 98 12.01 -6.15 2.83
C SER A 98 12.33 -5.07 1.82
N LYS A 99 13.52 -4.47 1.96
CA LYS A 99 13.97 -3.42 1.05
C LYS A 99 14.08 -3.96 -0.38
N GLY A 100 13.49 -3.24 -1.33
CA GLY A 100 13.60 -3.59 -2.74
C GLY A 100 12.74 -4.77 -3.18
N ASP A 101 11.77 -5.20 -2.39
CA ASP A 101 10.87 -6.32 -2.71
C ASP A 101 9.72 -5.86 -3.63
N LYS A 102 10.08 -5.20 -4.73
CA LYS A 102 9.12 -4.80 -5.77
C LYS A 102 9.76 -5.06 -7.12
N TYR A 103 9.13 -5.89 -7.91
CA TYR A 103 9.64 -6.33 -9.20
C TYR A 103 8.63 -5.97 -10.29
N ILE A 104 9.09 -5.27 -11.31
CA ILE A 104 8.25 -4.90 -12.44
C ILE A 104 8.11 -6.12 -13.36
N ASP A 105 6.89 -6.32 -13.81
CA ASP A 105 6.58 -7.41 -14.73
C ASP A 105 6.87 -7.00 -16.17
#